data_d8dce93a409a0d8060c9be8e30d8c973
#
_entry.id   d8dce93a409a0d8060c9be8e30d8c973
#
_cell.length_a   1.000
_cell.length_b   1.000
_cell.length_c   1.000
_cell.angle_alpha   90.00
_cell.angle_beta   90.00
_cell.angle_gamma   90.00
#
_symmetry.space_group_name_H-M   'P 1'
#
loop_
_entity.id
_entity.type
_entity.pdbx_description
1 polymer ?
#
loop_
_entity_poly.entity_id
_entity_poly.type
_entity_poly.pdbx_seq_one_letter_code
_entity_poly.pdbx_strand_id
1 'polypeptide(L)'
;MKKSIISALLALSLLFSFAACSKDETPADNHAEHGENASQLEKTNFELGHLNSTAHLLAFVAKEEGFFEEEGLNVTLTQFSSGAELANGLTSGKLDVAFIGSVPVITFQSNGQDLTIFGGAMTNGHGYVIKSEYTEGLDDWDVSILKGKNVASVKNSVQDAELQILLKNADIAIGEGEDEVNIIYFDSQKDAYNALQNSSIDAVSVYSPYASLAEGDGYSIVYRCSEEEALANQPCCRQVAPTAALAQYPNSYNAFERALIKAYKFTQENEEQTIKDVKVYIDINEDYIRTEVYGGYGTSVPDPDKKGTVALKDSIVELGYTADYDIDSLYNTSVYQNALASLLEENPDDPIYKGLQEHFDQYE
;
A
#
# COMPACT_ATOMS: atom_id res chain seq x y z
N MET A 1 -62.10 23.09 -16.46
CA MET A 1 -62.49 24.50 -16.25
C MET A 1 -61.16 25.25 -16.04
N LYS A 2 -60.69 25.93 -17.09
CA LYS A 2 -60.57 27.40 -17.20
C LYS A 2 -59.55 27.97 -16.21
N LYS A 3 -58.49 28.74 -16.50
CA LYS A 3 -58.05 29.55 -17.69
C LYS A 3 -56.59 29.94 -17.32
N SER A 4 -55.55 29.87 -18.08
CA SER A 4 -55.06 30.85 -19.10
C SER A 4 -54.90 32.28 -18.63
N ILE A 5 -53.71 32.84 -18.88
CA ILE A 5 -53.43 34.17 -19.54
C ILE A 5 -52.07 34.66 -19.04
N ILE A 6 -50.92 34.64 -19.80
CA ILE A 6 -50.47 35.45 -20.95
C ILE A 6 -49.83 36.81 -20.54
N SER A 7 -48.65 37.03 -21.07
CA SER A 7 -48.02 38.28 -21.57
C SER A 7 -47.25 39.14 -20.58
N ALA A 8 -46.17 39.86 -20.90
CA ALA A 8 -45.41 40.08 -22.14
C ALA A 8 -44.14 40.90 -21.80
N LEU A 9 -43.12 40.71 -22.58
CA LEU A 9 -42.12 41.66 -23.10
C LEU A 9 -42.00 43.06 -22.47
N LEU A 10 -40.77 43.49 -22.16
CA LEU A 10 -40.20 44.71 -22.82
C LEU A 10 -38.66 44.70 -22.74
N ALA A 11 -38.04 44.78 -23.91
CA ALA A 11 -36.65 45.11 -24.14
C ALA A 11 -36.51 46.64 -24.14
N LEU A 12 -35.39 47.15 -23.60
CA LEU A 12 -34.90 48.46 -24.03
C LEU A 12 -33.38 48.53 -23.89
N SER A 13 -32.75 48.59 -25.03
CA SER A 13 -31.37 48.99 -25.30
C SER A 13 -31.18 50.48 -25.08
N LEU A 14 -30.02 50.93 -24.61
CA LEU A 14 -29.42 52.22 -25.04
C LEU A 14 -27.93 52.27 -24.72
N LEU A 15 -27.20 52.60 -25.74
CA LEU A 15 -25.78 52.85 -25.94
C LEU A 15 -25.31 54.23 -25.41
N PHE A 16 -24.00 54.42 -25.52
CA PHE A 16 -23.16 55.64 -25.41
C PHE A 16 -22.54 55.91 -24.05
N SER A 17 -21.27 56.33 -23.90
CA SER A 17 -20.27 56.91 -24.82
C SER A 17 -18.87 56.84 -24.24
N PHE A 18 -17.91 56.97 -25.13
CA PHE A 18 -16.49 57.24 -24.92
C PHE A 18 -16.19 58.50 -24.11
N ALA A 19 -15.13 58.46 -23.31
CA ALA A 19 -14.22 59.60 -23.19
C ALA A 19 -12.84 59.12 -22.77
N ALA A 20 -11.85 59.71 -23.42
CA ALA A 20 -10.46 59.34 -23.47
C ALA A 20 -9.58 60.08 -22.44
N CYS A 21 -8.41 59.48 -22.22
CA CYS A 21 -7.10 60.06 -21.88
C CYS A 21 -6.92 60.86 -20.59
N SER A 22 -6.06 60.32 -19.69
CA SER A 22 -4.84 61.05 -19.38
C SER A 22 -3.76 60.07 -18.86
N LYS A 23 -2.53 60.26 -19.35
CA LYS A 23 -1.29 59.64 -18.93
C LYS A 23 -0.97 60.10 -17.52
N ASP A 24 -0.52 59.13 -16.67
CA ASP A 24 0.53 59.40 -15.70
C ASP A 24 1.39 58.12 -15.55
N GLU A 25 2.66 58.30 -15.79
CA GLU A 25 3.71 57.34 -15.64
C GLU A 25 4.07 57.22 -14.16
N THR A 26 4.26 55.97 -13.65
CA THR A 26 5.28 55.56 -12.64
C THR A 26 4.98 54.17 -12.10
N PRO A 27 5.94 53.43 -11.52
CA PRO A 27 6.99 52.68 -12.18
C PRO A 27 6.71 51.19 -12.17
N ALA A 28 7.41 50.48 -13.03
CA ALA A 28 7.40 49.04 -13.13
C ALA A 28 7.82 48.35 -11.81
N ASP A 29 6.89 47.72 -11.16
CA ASP A 29 7.21 46.61 -10.22
C ASP A 29 7.45 45.34 -11.06
N ASN A 30 8.72 44.99 -11.14
CA ASN A 30 9.15 43.68 -11.61
C ASN A 30 8.68 42.62 -10.60
N HIS A 31 7.45 42.12 -10.72
CA HIS A 31 7.12 40.83 -10.25
C HIS A 31 7.73 39.83 -11.22
N ALA A 32 8.84 39.23 -10.80
CA ALA A 32 9.39 38.04 -11.42
C ALA A 32 8.26 37.02 -11.57
N GLU A 33 7.92 36.71 -12.82
CA GLU A 33 7.17 35.52 -13.18
C GLU A 33 8.02 34.33 -12.72
N HIS A 34 7.74 33.81 -11.51
CA HIS A 34 8.17 32.48 -11.11
C HIS A 34 7.33 31.51 -11.90
N GLY A 35 8.02 30.69 -12.68
CA GLY A 35 7.58 29.78 -13.69
C GLY A 35 6.29 29.04 -13.39
N GLU A 36 5.24 29.34 -14.12
CA GLU A 36 4.10 28.51 -14.39
C GLU A 36 4.56 27.35 -15.29
N ASN A 37 4.89 26.22 -14.68
CA ASN A 37 4.82 24.90 -15.28
C ASN A 37 4.39 23.86 -14.24
N ALA A 38 3.49 24.21 -13.35
CA ALA A 38 2.71 23.21 -12.64
C ALA A 38 1.77 22.58 -13.67
N SER A 39 2.07 21.39 -14.15
CA SER A 39 1.17 20.61 -15.03
C SER A 39 -0.19 20.53 -14.34
N GLN A 40 -1.25 20.96 -15.02
CA GLN A 40 -2.59 20.91 -14.45
C GLN A 40 -2.97 19.45 -14.16
N LEU A 41 -3.45 19.18 -12.94
CA LEU A 41 -3.94 17.86 -12.55
C LEU A 41 -5.19 17.50 -13.35
N GLU A 42 -5.21 16.31 -13.93
CA GLU A 42 -6.35 15.81 -14.70
C GLU A 42 -7.48 15.34 -13.76
N LYS A 43 -7.11 14.88 -12.55
CA LYS A 43 -8.00 14.40 -11.52
C LYS A 43 -7.47 14.82 -10.14
N THR A 44 -8.35 15.32 -9.26
CA THR A 44 -7.98 15.77 -7.92
C THR A 44 -8.58 14.93 -6.79
N ASN A 45 -9.68 14.22 -7.03
CA ASN A 45 -10.31 13.37 -6.02
C ASN A 45 -9.90 11.92 -6.26
N PHE A 46 -9.33 11.28 -5.23
CA PHE A 46 -8.88 9.89 -5.26
C PHE A 46 -9.56 9.08 -4.16
N GLU A 47 -10.02 7.89 -4.52
CA GLU A 47 -10.45 6.85 -3.59
C GLU A 47 -9.33 5.83 -3.41
N LEU A 48 -8.74 5.79 -2.21
CA LEU A 48 -7.66 4.88 -1.86
C LEU A 48 -8.16 3.77 -0.95
N GLY A 49 -7.97 2.52 -1.38
CA GLY A 49 -8.29 1.34 -0.58
C GLY A 49 -7.10 0.84 0.24
N HIS A 50 -7.34 0.48 1.50
CA HIS A 50 -6.32 -0.06 2.39
C HIS A 50 -6.87 -1.18 3.29
N LEU A 51 -5.96 -1.97 3.91
CA LEU A 51 -6.29 -2.93 4.97
C LEU A 51 -6.02 -2.30 6.35
N ASN A 52 -6.43 -2.98 7.41
CA ASN A 52 -6.02 -2.69 8.79
C ASN A 52 -4.58 -3.21 9.01
N SER A 53 -3.61 -2.55 8.41
CA SER A 53 -2.20 -2.96 8.37
C SER A 53 -1.26 -1.76 8.42
N THR A 54 -0.18 -1.88 9.19
CA THR A 54 0.91 -0.88 9.22
C THR A 54 1.67 -0.82 7.88
N ALA A 55 1.51 -1.82 7.01
CA ALA A 55 2.05 -1.82 5.66
C ALA A 55 1.56 -0.64 4.80
N HIS A 56 0.49 0.02 5.20
CA HIS A 56 -0.14 1.13 4.48
C HIS A 56 0.14 2.51 5.12
N LEU A 57 1.08 2.57 6.04
CA LEU A 57 1.37 3.76 6.84
C LEU A 57 1.68 5.01 6.01
N LEU A 58 2.31 4.87 4.83
CA LEU A 58 2.63 6.03 3.98
C LEU A 58 1.36 6.77 3.55
N ALA A 59 0.28 6.04 3.25
CA ALA A 59 -1.01 6.64 2.92
C ALA A 59 -1.64 7.34 4.14
N PHE A 60 -1.52 6.75 5.33
CA PHE A 60 -2.04 7.31 6.57
C PHE A 60 -1.32 8.62 6.92
N VAL A 61 0.01 8.61 6.92
CA VAL A 61 0.85 9.79 7.16
C VAL A 61 0.62 10.86 6.09
N ALA A 62 0.55 10.49 4.81
CA ALA A 62 0.29 11.46 3.74
C ALA A 62 -1.06 12.16 3.92
N LYS A 63 -2.05 11.46 4.47
CA LYS A 63 -3.37 12.02 4.76
C LYS A 63 -3.38 12.92 5.99
N GLU A 64 -2.83 12.45 7.12
CA GLU A 64 -2.87 13.18 8.39
C GLU A 64 -1.97 14.42 8.37
N GLU A 65 -0.82 14.35 7.70
CA GLU A 65 0.13 15.46 7.59
C GLU A 65 -0.16 16.41 6.40
N GLY A 66 -1.21 16.11 5.60
CA GLY A 66 -1.68 17.00 4.54
C GLY A 66 -0.85 16.96 3.26
N PHE A 67 0.03 15.98 3.05
CA PHE A 67 0.87 15.91 1.85
C PHE A 67 0.07 15.70 0.56
N PHE A 68 -1.08 15.03 0.63
CA PHE A 68 -1.97 14.95 -0.54
C PHE A 68 -2.55 16.32 -0.90
N GLU A 69 -3.01 17.08 0.09
CA GLU A 69 -3.55 18.43 -0.09
C GLU A 69 -2.48 19.41 -0.60
N GLU A 70 -1.23 19.28 -0.16
CA GLU A 70 -0.10 20.07 -0.68
C GLU A 70 0.14 19.83 -2.18
N GLU A 71 -0.03 18.60 -2.64
CA GLU A 71 0.07 18.23 -4.06
C GLU A 71 -1.25 18.48 -4.85
N GLY A 72 -2.24 19.14 -4.23
CA GLY A 72 -3.51 19.50 -4.85
C GLY A 72 -4.52 18.36 -4.95
N LEU A 73 -4.35 17.30 -4.19
CA LEU A 73 -5.20 16.11 -4.20
C LEU A 73 -6.12 16.08 -2.97
N ASN A 74 -7.34 15.59 -3.17
CA ASN A 74 -8.27 15.23 -2.12
C ASN A 74 -8.43 13.71 -2.11
N VAL A 75 -7.76 13.03 -1.16
CA VAL A 75 -7.73 11.57 -1.08
C VAL A 75 -8.63 11.10 0.05
N THR A 76 -9.56 10.20 -0.26
CA THR A 76 -10.39 9.48 0.72
C THR A 76 -9.80 8.09 0.94
N LEU A 77 -9.57 7.73 2.20
CA LEU A 77 -9.10 6.41 2.59
C LEU A 77 -10.28 5.51 2.98
N THR A 78 -10.37 4.32 2.39
CA THR A 78 -11.43 3.35 2.68
C THR A 78 -10.82 2.00 3.05
N GLN A 79 -11.18 1.48 4.23
CA GLN A 79 -10.70 0.20 4.72
C GLN A 79 -11.49 -0.96 4.12
N PHE A 80 -10.77 -2.01 3.71
CA PHE A 80 -11.28 -3.28 3.21
C PHE A 80 -10.81 -4.44 4.10
N SER A 81 -11.42 -5.62 3.93
CA SER A 81 -11.14 -6.80 4.78
C SER A 81 -10.06 -7.71 4.20
N SER A 82 -9.82 -7.65 2.88
CA SER A 82 -8.85 -8.53 2.19
C SER A 82 -8.28 -7.90 0.92
N GLY A 83 -7.13 -8.45 0.46
CA GLY A 83 -6.52 -8.06 -0.81
C GLY A 83 -7.43 -8.35 -2.01
N ALA A 84 -8.22 -9.41 -1.96
CA ALA A 84 -9.20 -9.72 -3.02
C ALA A 84 -10.29 -8.65 -3.13
N GLU A 85 -10.79 -8.13 -1.99
CA GLU A 85 -11.76 -7.02 -2.00
C GLU A 85 -11.16 -5.74 -2.55
N LEU A 86 -9.88 -5.43 -2.22
CA LEU A 86 -9.15 -4.29 -2.78
C LEU A 86 -9.02 -4.40 -4.31
N ALA A 87 -8.59 -5.56 -4.82
CA ALA A 87 -8.49 -5.79 -6.26
C ALA A 87 -9.84 -5.68 -6.97
N ASN A 88 -10.91 -6.20 -6.37
CA ASN A 88 -12.28 -6.02 -6.87
C ASN A 88 -12.73 -4.55 -6.83
N GLY A 89 -12.29 -3.78 -5.83
CA GLY A 89 -12.51 -2.34 -5.75
C GLY A 89 -11.88 -1.59 -6.93
N LEU A 90 -10.64 -1.91 -7.28
CA LEU A 90 -9.95 -1.36 -8.45
C LEU A 90 -10.63 -1.75 -9.76
N THR A 91 -10.88 -3.05 -9.98
CA THR A 91 -11.48 -3.56 -11.24
C THR A 91 -12.91 -3.07 -11.46
N SER A 92 -13.65 -2.79 -10.39
CA SER A 92 -15.00 -2.22 -10.48
C SER A 92 -15.04 -0.70 -10.62
N GLY A 93 -13.89 -0.01 -10.55
CA GLY A 93 -13.79 1.44 -10.60
C GLY A 93 -14.26 2.16 -9.34
N LYS A 94 -14.37 1.45 -8.21
CA LYS A 94 -14.64 2.05 -6.90
C LYS A 94 -13.42 2.69 -6.27
N LEU A 95 -12.25 2.18 -6.61
CA LEU A 95 -10.96 2.67 -6.13
C LEU A 95 -10.13 3.18 -7.32
N ASP A 96 -9.39 4.24 -7.08
CA ASP A 96 -8.38 4.76 -7.99
C ASP A 96 -7.01 4.16 -7.70
N VAL A 97 -6.72 3.94 -6.41
CA VAL A 97 -5.50 3.33 -5.90
C VAL A 97 -5.86 2.33 -4.82
N ALA A 98 -5.13 1.23 -4.76
CA ALA A 98 -5.13 0.35 -3.59
C ALA A 98 -3.69 0.10 -3.12
N PHE A 99 -3.49 0.15 -1.81
CA PHE A 99 -2.35 -0.46 -1.16
C PHE A 99 -2.70 -1.93 -0.93
N ILE A 100 -2.11 -2.82 -1.68
CA ILE A 100 -2.53 -4.22 -1.75
C ILE A 100 -1.32 -5.16 -1.71
N GLY A 101 -1.50 -6.33 -1.12
CA GLY A 101 -0.47 -7.37 -1.11
C GLY A 101 -0.01 -7.78 -2.52
N SER A 102 1.27 -8.04 -2.70
CA SER A 102 1.85 -8.40 -4.01
C SER A 102 1.23 -9.67 -4.58
N VAL A 103 0.96 -10.69 -3.77
CA VAL A 103 0.36 -11.95 -4.23
C VAL A 103 -1.06 -11.78 -4.77
N PRO A 104 -1.99 -11.05 -4.09
CA PRO A 104 -3.29 -10.75 -4.66
C PRO A 104 -3.21 -10.04 -6.02
N VAL A 105 -2.40 -8.99 -6.16
CA VAL A 105 -2.30 -8.28 -7.45
C VAL A 105 -1.74 -9.15 -8.54
N ILE A 106 -0.66 -9.91 -8.29
CA ILE A 106 -0.07 -10.88 -9.24
C ILE A 106 -1.13 -11.90 -9.69
N THR A 107 -1.93 -12.43 -8.75
CA THR A 107 -3.01 -13.38 -9.07
C THR A 107 -4.09 -12.75 -9.95
N PHE A 108 -4.50 -11.51 -9.69
CA PHE A 108 -5.47 -10.81 -10.52
C PHE A 108 -4.91 -10.49 -11.91
N GLN A 109 -3.65 -10.06 -12.00
CA GLN A 109 -2.96 -9.82 -13.28
C GLN A 109 -2.87 -11.11 -14.12
N SER A 110 -2.47 -12.24 -13.51
CA SER A 110 -2.39 -13.54 -14.20
C SER A 110 -3.76 -14.04 -14.71
N ASN A 111 -4.85 -13.56 -14.12
CA ASN A 111 -6.23 -13.82 -14.57
C ASN A 111 -6.72 -12.77 -15.59
N GLY A 112 -5.82 -11.95 -16.13
CA GLY A 112 -6.12 -11.01 -17.21
C GLY A 112 -6.76 -9.70 -16.74
N GLN A 113 -6.60 -9.33 -15.47
CA GLN A 113 -7.07 -8.02 -15.00
C GLN A 113 -6.01 -6.95 -15.29
N ASP A 114 -6.44 -5.85 -15.92
CA ASP A 114 -5.59 -4.72 -16.30
C ASP A 114 -5.32 -3.80 -15.08
N LEU A 115 -4.56 -4.33 -14.13
CA LEU A 115 -4.07 -3.65 -12.94
C LEU A 115 -2.57 -3.43 -13.05
N THR A 116 -2.08 -2.23 -12.79
CA THR A 116 -0.65 -1.88 -12.87
C THR A 116 -0.09 -1.55 -11.51
N ILE A 117 1.02 -2.17 -11.14
CA ILE A 117 1.85 -1.79 -10.00
C ILE A 117 2.67 -0.57 -10.40
N PHE A 118 2.62 0.52 -9.61
CA PHE A 118 3.31 1.76 -9.95
C PHE A 118 4.15 2.35 -8.80
N GLY A 119 4.00 1.84 -7.58
CA GLY A 119 4.76 2.26 -6.40
C GLY A 119 4.82 1.18 -5.34
N GLY A 120 5.65 1.39 -4.33
CA GLY A 120 5.83 0.52 -3.19
C GLY A 120 4.99 0.93 -1.98
N ALA A 121 4.95 0.07 -0.97
CA ALA A 121 4.35 0.35 0.32
C ALA A 121 5.15 -0.29 1.46
N MET A 122 5.33 -1.59 1.43
CA MET A 122 6.13 -2.30 2.44
C MET A 122 6.81 -3.55 1.88
N THR A 123 7.95 -3.87 2.45
CA THR A 123 8.69 -5.12 2.27
C THR A 123 8.74 -5.85 3.61
N ASN A 124 8.62 -7.19 3.64
CA ASN A 124 8.46 -8.02 4.84
C ASN A 124 7.20 -7.67 5.66
N GLY A 125 7.25 -7.81 7.00
CA GLY A 125 6.13 -7.48 7.89
C GLY A 125 5.11 -8.61 8.08
N HIS A 126 5.49 -9.85 7.79
CA HIS A 126 4.69 -11.05 8.06
C HIS A 126 5.32 -11.90 9.15
N GLY A 127 4.50 -12.74 9.77
CA GLY A 127 4.96 -13.67 10.79
C GLY A 127 4.03 -14.87 10.93
N TYR A 128 4.49 -15.86 11.67
CA TYR A 128 3.75 -17.07 12.00
C TYR A 128 3.69 -17.22 13.51
N VAL A 129 2.48 -17.32 14.00
CA VAL A 129 2.14 -17.30 15.42
C VAL A 129 1.55 -18.66 15.80
N ILE A 130 1.95 -19.19 16.96
CA ILE A 130 1.45 -20.46 17.50
C ILE A 130 1.08 -20.32 18.97
N LYS A 131 0.15 -21.14 19.46
CA LYS A 131 -0.15 -21.22 20.89
C LYS A 131 1.10 -21.57 21.69
N SER A 132 1.38 -20.79 22.74
CA SER A 132 2.61 -20.95 23.54
C SER A 132 2.73 -22.29 24.25
N GLU A 133 1.63 -23.03 24.44
CA GLU A 133 1.68 -24.41 24.96
C GLU A 133 2.53 -25.34 24.10
N TYR A 134 2.70 -25.07 22.81
CA TYR A 134 3.52 -25.88 21.90
C TYR A 134 5.01 -25.53 21.95
N THR A 135 5.36 -24.37 22.49
CA THR A 135 6.77 -23.92 22.66
C THR A 135 7.25 -24.01 24.09
N GLU A 136 6.38 -24.38 25.05
CA GLU A 136 6.71 -24.43 26.45
C GLU A 136 7.84 -25.45 26.72
N GLY A 137 8.92 -25.00 27.32
CA GLY A 137 10.09 -25.82 27.65
C GLY A 137 11.04 -26.11 26.50
N LEU A 138 10.83 -25.47 25.33
CA LEU A 138 11.76 -25.49 24.21
C LEU A 138 12.65 -24.23 24.27
N ASP A 139 13.96 -24.43 24.00
CA ASP A 139 14.92 -23.33 23.92
C ASP A 139 14.93 -22.67 22.52
N ASP A 140 14.52 -23.43 21.48
CA ASP A 140 14.48 -23.01 20.09
C ASP A 140 13.47 -23.86 19.31
N TRP A 141 12.94 -23.33 18.20
CA TRP A 141 12.02 -24.02 17.31
C TRP A 141 12.09 -23.43 15.89
N ASP A 142 11.65 -24.22 14.92
CA ASP A 142 11.56 -23.85 13.51
C ASP A 142 10.16 -24.16 12.94
N VAL A 143 9.99 -24.04 11.62
CA VAL A 143 8.72 -24.31 10.95
C VAL A 143 8.17 -25.72 11.20
N SER A 144 9.00 -26.69 11.56
CA SER A 144 8.58 -28.08 11.84
C SER A 144 7.66 -28.18 13.05
N ILE A 145 7.63 -27.18 13.94
CA ILE A 145 6.67 -27.11 15.06
C ILE A 145 5.22 -27.06 14.58
N LEU A 146 4.97 -26.69 13.32
CA LEU A 146 3.65 -26.65 12.71
C LEU A 146 3.12 -28.02 12.26
N LYS A 147 3.95 -29.08 12.26
CA LYS A 147 3.52 -30.44 11.88
C LYS A 147 2.39 -30.94 12.78
N GLY A 148 1.38 -31.52 12.17
CA GLY A 148 0.17 -31.99 12.83
C GLY A 148 -0.74 -30.89 13.35
N LYS A 149 -0.53 -29.62 12.96
CA LYS A 149 -1.29 -28.48 13.44
C LYS A 149 -2.27 -27.93 12.39
N ASN A 150 -3.34 -27.31 12.90
CA ASN A 150 -4.27 -26.50 12.12
C ASN A 150 -3.75 -25.08 12.09
N VAL A 151 -3.31 -24.62 10.92
CA VAL A 151 -2.77 -23.28 10.71
C VAL A 151 -3.77 -22.45 9.94
N ALA A 152 -4.27 -21.36 10.53
CA ALA A 152 -5.13 -20.41 9.83
C ALA A 152 -4.32 -19.55 8.87
N SER A 153 -4.88 -19.29 7.71
CA SER A 153 -4.33 -18.36 6.73
C SER A 153 -5.44 -17.65 5.96
N VAL A 154 -5.10 -16.54 5.31
CA VAL A 154 -6.00 -15.86 4.36
C VAL A 154 -5.59 -16.26 2.96
N LYS A 155 -6.47 -16.94 2.25
CA LYS A 155 -6.18 -17.45 0.91
C LYS A 155 -5.76 -16.34 -0.04
N ASN A 156 -4.75 -16.62 -0.87
CA ASN A 156 -4.18 -15.66 -1.83
C ASN A 156 -3.60 -14.39 -1.17
N SER A 157 -3.15 -14.47 0.07
CA SER A 157 -2.37 -13.42 0.71
C SER A 157 -0.87 -13.68 0.56
N VAL A 158 -0.05 -12.67 0.85
CA VAL A 158 1.41 -12.82 0.78
C VAL A 158 1.90 -13.81 1.83
N GLN A 159 1.43 -13.69 3.08
CA GLN A 159 1.78 -14.61 4.17
C GLN A 159 1.32 -16.06 3.92
N ASP A 160 0.26 -16.27 3.13
CA ASP A 160 -0.15 -17.62 2.71
C ASP A 160 0.84 -18.23 1.71
N ALA A 161 1.26 -17.46 0.72
CA ALA A 161 2.27 -17.91 -0.24
C ALA A 161 3.62 -18.16 0.44
N GLU A 162 4.05 -17.27 1.34
CA GLU A 162 5.26 -17.43 2.13
C GLU A 162 5.20 -18.69 3.00
N LEU A 163 4.08 -18.98 3.67
CA LEU A 163 3.89 -20.23 4.42
C LEU A 163 4.11 -21.46 3.53
N GLN A 164 3.56 -21.45 2.32
CA GLN A 164 3.73 -22.56 1.40
C GLN A 164 5.17 -22.70 0.90
N ILE A 165 5.88 -21.58 0.67
CA ILE A 165 7.32 -21.59 0.34
C ILE A 165 8.12 -22.23 1.50
N LEU A 166 7.86 -21.82 2.72
CA LEU A 166 8.55 -22.36 3.90
C LEU A 166 8.31 -23.83 4.12
N LEU A 167 7.05 -24.27 4.03
CA LEU A 167 6.69 -25.70 4.16
C LEU A 167 7.37 -26.53 3.07
N LYS A 168 7.37 -26.03 1.82
CA LYS A 168 8.07 -26.67 0.69
C LYS A 168 9.57 -26.78 0.95
N ASN A 169 10.22 -25.71 1.42
CA ASN A 169 11.67 -25.71 1.70
C ASN A 169 12.05 -26.64 2.84
N ALA A 170 11.13 -26.88 3.78
CA ALA A 170 11.31 -27.80 4.90
C ALA A 170 10.87 -29.25 4.60
N ASP A 171 10.48 -29.56 3.36
CA ASP A 171 9.91 -30.87 2.96
C ASP A 171 8.68 -31.28 3.80
N ILE A 172 7.84 -30.30 4.19
CA ILE A 172 6.60 -30.53 4.94
C ILE A 172 5.40 -30.45 3.98
N ALA A 173 4.63 -31.52 3.90
CA ALA A 173 3.43 -31.56 3.07
C ALA A 173 2.27 -30.78 3.71
N ILE A 174 1.39 -30.25 2.85
CA ILE A 174 0.13 -29.67 3.29
C ILE A 174 -0.94 -30.76 3.27
N GLY A 175 -1.57 -31.01 4.41
CA GLY A 175 -2.57 -32.05 4.61
C GLY A 175 -2.96 -32.22 6.07
N GLU A 176 -3.72 -33.29 6.37
CA GLU A 176 -4.27 -33.57 7.71
C GLU A 176 -3.47 -34.65 8.49
N GLY A 177 -2.32 -35.10 7.96
CA GLY A 177 -1.47 -36.10 8.60
C GLY A 177 -0.65 -35.52 9.77
N GLU A 178 -0.12 -36.42 10.63
CA GLU A 178 0.68 -36.03 11.82
C GLU A 178 1.97 -35.29 11.45
N ASP A 179 2.55 -35.60 10.29
CA ASP A 179 3.76 -34.94 9.75
C ASP A 179 3.45 -33.83 8.73
N GLU A 180 2.18 -33.51 8.51
CA GLU A 180 1.70 -32.52 7.56
C GLU A 180 1.18 -31.28 8.27
N VAL A 181 0.94 -30.19 7.53
CA VAL A 181 0.34 -28.96 8.04
C VAL A 181 -1.04 -28.78 7.41
N ASN A 182 -2.08 -28.70 8.23
CA ASN A 182 -3.44 -28.45 7.76
C ASN A 182 -3.70 -26.94 7.69
N ILE A 183 -3.73 -26.38 6.48
CA ILE A 183 -4.04 -24.95 6.28
C ILE A 183 -5.55 -24.75 6.21
N ILE A 184 -6.07 -23.96 7.15
CA ILE A 184 -7.51 -23.58 7.21
C ILE A 184 -7.65 -22.14 6.76
N TYR A 185 -8.40 -21.92 5.68
CA TYR A 185 -8.55 -20.59 5.07
C TYR A 185 -9.70 -19.78 5.67
N PHE A 186 -9.44 -18.50 5.89
CA PHE A 186 -10.35 -17.48 6.35
C PHE A 186 -10.47 -16.34 5.33
N ASP A 187 -11.57 -15.59 5.40
CA ASP A 187 -11.83 -14.47 4.48
C ASP A 187 -11.08 -13.20 4.88
N SER A 188 -10.69 -13.07 6.17
CA SER A 188 -9.95 -11.91 6.68
C SER A 188 -8.89 -12.31 7.72
N GLN A 189 -7.86 -11.46 7.87
CA GLN A 189 -6.85 -11.64 8.91
C GLN A 189 -7.46 -11.60 10.32
N LYS A 190 -8.44 -10.73 10.52
CA LYS A 190 -9.14 -10.61 11.80
C LYS A 190 -9.83 -11.91 12.19
N ASP A 191 -10.50 -12.57 11.23
CA ASP A 191 -11.20 -13.82 11.51
C ASP A 191 -10.21 -14.97 11.75
N ALA A 192 -9.11 -15.02 10.99
CA ALA A 192 -8.03 -15.98 11.22
C ALA A 192 -7.41 -15.81 12.63
N TYR A 193 -7.15 -14.57 13.03
CA TYR A 193 -6.60 -14.27 14.36
C TYR A 193 -7.62 -14.58 15.49
N ASN A 194 -8.88 -14.23 15.31
CA ASN A 194 -9.94 -14.60 16.26
C ASN A 194 -10.07 -16.11 16.43
N ALA A 195 -9.83 -16.90 15.37
CA ALA A 195 -9.85 -18.36 15.45
C ALA A 195 -8.70 -18.90 16.33
N LEU A 196 -7.52 -18.25 16.33
CA LEU A 196 -6.44 -18.55 17.28
C LEU A 196 -6.88 -18.22 18.73
N GLN A 197 -7.42 -17.00 18.94
CA GLN A 197 -7.84 -16.54 20.27
C GLN A 197 -8.93 -17.42 20.90
N ASN A 198 -9.86 -17.96 20.13
CA ASN A 198 -10.91 -18.87 20.62
C ASN A 198 -10.48 -20.34 20.60
N SER A 199 -9.21 -20.64 20.35
CA SER A 199 -8.62 -21.98 20.35
C SER A 199 -9.17 -22.96 19.31
N SER A 200 -9.83 -22.48 18.25
CA SER A 200 -10.32 -23.35 17.17
C SER A 200 -9.23 -23.76 16.18
N ILE A 201 -8.08 -23.11 16.21
CA ILE A 201 -6.85 -23.46 15.48
C ILE A 201 -5.64 -23.41 16.38
N ASP A 202 -4.50 -23.89 15.90
CA ASP A 202 -3.25 -23.99 16.67
C ASP A 202 -2.27 -22.86 16.37
N ALA A 203 -2.20 -22.44 15.12
CA ALA A 203 -1.31 -21.39 14.64
C ALA A 203 -1.99 -20.53 13.56
N VAL A 204 -1.40 -19.37 13.25
CA VAL A 204 -1.90 -18.46 12.23
C VAL A 204 -0.76 -17.75 11.51
N SER A 205 -0.86 -17.62 10.19
CA SER A 205 -0.04 -16.68 9.41
C SER A 205 -0.61 -15.27 9.54
N VAL A 206 0.24 -14.28 9.80
CA VAL A 206 -0.20 -12.91 10.09
C VAL A 206 0.61 -11.87 9.32
N TYR A 207 -0.04 -10.73 9.05
CA TYR A 207 0.66 -9.51 8.61
C TYR A 207 0.72 -8.48 9.75
N SER A 208 1.64 -7.51 9.62
CA SER A 208 1.79 -6.42 10.59
C SER A 208 0.49 -5.60 10.74
N PRO A 209 -0.02 -5.34 11.98
CA PRO A 209 0.71 -5.49 13.23
C PRO A 209 0.35 -6.74 14.06
N TYR A 210 -0.27 -7.75 13.47
CA TYR A 210 -0.83 -8.89 14.22
C TYR A 210 0.22 -9.76 14.91
N ALA A 211 1.49 -9.77 14.43
CA ALA A 211 2.55 -10.51 15.11
C ALA A 211 2.85 -9.93 16.48
N SER A 212 3.07 -8.61 16.59
CA SER A 212 3.29 -7.94 17.87
C SER A 212 2.06 -7.98 18.78
N LEU A 213 0.85 -7.91 18.19
CA LEU A 213 -0.39 -8.08 18.95
C LEU A 213 -0.47 -9.49 19.58
N ALA A 214 -0.15 -10.53 18.81
CA ALA A 214 -0.17 -11.90 19.27
C ALA A 214 0.87 -12.17 20.38
N GLU A 215 2.06 -11.63 20.22
CA GLU A 215 3.10 -11.72 21.27
C GLU A 215 2.64 -11.03 22.56
N GLY A 216 1.99 -9.87 22.46
CA GLY A 216 1.36 -9.19 23.60
C GLY A 216 0.19 -9.94 24.23
N ASP A 217 -0.54 -10.72 23.45
CA ASP A 217 -1.61 -11.62 23.92
C ASP A 217 -1.07 -12.94 24.51
N GLY A 218 0.26 -13.15 24.50
CA GLY A 218 0.92 -14.30 25.10
C GLY A 218 1.08 -15.52 24.18
N TYR A 219 0.97 -15.34 22.87
CA TYR A 219 1.29 -16.34 21.86
C TYR A 219 2.79 -16.33 21.54
N SER A 220 3.30 -17.43 21.02
CA SER A 220 4.70 -17.53 20.58
C SER A 220 4.81 -17.19 19.08
N ILE A 221 5.86 -16.45 18.73
CA ILE A 221 6.23 -16.24 17.34
C ILE A 221 7.05 -17.45 16.88
N VAL A 222 6.60 -18.12 15.82
CA VAL A 222 7.39 -19.19 15.18
C VAL A 222 8.60 -18.56 14.52
N TYR A 223 8.37 -17.56 13.66
CA TYR A 223 9.35 -16.57 13.24
C TYR A 223 8.67 -15.43 12.47
N ARG A 224 9.44 -14.39 12.23
CA ARG A 224 9.09 -13.26 11.34
C ARG A 224 9.79 -13.45 10.00
N CYS A 225 9.12 -13.10 8.91
CA CYS A 225 9.67 -13.33 7.56
C CYS A 225 10.99 -12.59 7.30
N SER A 226 11.21 -11.45 7.97
CA SER A 226 12.48 -10.70 7.89
C SER A 226 13.69 -11.46 8.47
N GLU A 227 13.46 -12.47 9.31
CA GLU A 227 14.49 -13.28 9.97
C GLU A 227 14.81 -14.56 9.18
N GLU A 228 14.00 -14.88 8.15
CA GLU A 228 14.15 -16.07 7.32
C GLU A 228 14.81 -15.72 5.98
N GLU A 229 16.00 -16.26 5.69
CA GLU A 229 16.78 -15.96 4.50
C GLU A 229 15.99 -16.17 3.19
N ALA A 230 15.16 -17.21 3.12
CA ALA A 230 14.34 -17.56 1.97
C ALA A 230 13.22 -16.53 1.70
N LEU A 231 12.86 -15.71 2.69
CA LEU A 231 11.79 -14.72 2.64
C LEU A 231 12.29 -13.29 2.87
N ALA A 232 13.59 -13.12 3.14
CA ALA A 232 14.16 -11.79 3.37
C ALA A 232 13.95 -10.87 2.17
N ASN A 233 13.51 -9.65 2.45
CA ASN A 233 13.20 -8.61 1.44
C ASN A 233 12.04 -8.98 0.49
N GLN A 234 11.11 -9.83 0.91
CA GLN A 234 9.92 -10.13 0.13
C GLN A 234 8.99 -8.90 0.02
N PRO A 235 8.55 -8.54 -1.20
CA PRO A 235 7.61 -7.44 -1.39
C PRO A 235 6.24 -7.78 -0.79
N CYS A 236 5.90 -7.14 0.34
CA CYS A 236 4.60 -7.34 0.99
C CYS A 236 3.49 -6.65 0.21
N CYS A 237 3.49 -5.31 0.21
CA CYS A 237 2.43 -4.50 -0.36
C CYS A 237 2.95 -3.52 -1.40
N ARG A 238 2.12 -3.26 -2.41
CA ARG A 238 2.40 -2.35 -3.52
C ARG A 238 1.24 -1.39 -3.74
N GLN A 239 1.54 -0.26 -4.35
CA GLN A 239 0.54 0.67 -4.88
C GLN A 239 0.09 0.19 -6.25
N VAL A 240 -1.20 0.04 -6.41
CA VAL A 240 -1.82 -0.52 -7.62
C VAL A 240 -2.95 0.37 -8.09
N ALA A 241 -3.04 0.56 -9.40
CA ALA A 241 -4.12 1.29 -10.06
C ALA A 241 -4.61 0.57 -11.31
N PRO A 242 -5.82 0.86 -11.81
CA PRO A 242 -6.25 0.43 -13.14
C PRO A 242 -5.29 0.98 -14.19
N THR A 243 -4.78 0.13 -15.09
CA THR A 243 -3.79 0.50 -16.13
C THR A 243 -4.24 1.72 -16.96
N ALA A 244 -5.51 1.75 -17.35
CA ALA A 244 -6.06 2.86 -18.12
C ALA A 244 -6.05 4.20 -17.36
N ALA A 245 -6.20 4.16 -16.02
CA ALA A 245 -6.23 5.38 -15.19
C ALA A 245 -4.84 6.04 -15.11
N LEU A 246 -3.76 5.26 -14.99
CA LEU A 246 -2.39 5.77 -15.02
C LEU A 246 -2.08 6.52 -16.32
N ALA A 247 -2.54 5.98 -17.46
CA ALA A 247 -2.37 6.62 -18.75
C ALA A 247 -3.25 7.85 -18.93
N GLN A 248 -4.43 7.88 -18.30
CA GLN A 248 -5.40 8.97 -18.41
C GLN A 248 -5.06 10.15 -17.50
N TYR A 249 -4.46 9.92 -16.33
CA TYR A 249 -4.23 10.93 -15.29
C TYR A 249 -2.75 10.99 -14.84
N PRO A 250 -1.78 11.09 -15.77
CA PRO A 250 -0.35 10.93 -15.43
C PRO A 250 0.16 11.98 -14.43
N ASN A 251 -0.27 13.26 -14.55
CA ASN A 251 0.16 14.29 -13.61
C ASN A 251 -0.44 14.08 -12.22
N SER A 252 -1.68 13.59 -12.15
CA SER A 252 -2.36 13.32 -10.88
C SER A 252 -1.75 12.15 -10.13
N TYR A 253 -1.36 11.06 -10.82
CA TYR A 253 -0.63 9.96 -10.20
C TYR A 253 0.80 10.34 -9.81
N ASN A 254 1.46 11.22 -10.58
CA ASN A 254 2.75 11.77 -10.19
C ASN A 254 2.63 12.60 -8.90
N ALA A 255 1.64 13.47 -8.79
CA ALA A 255 1.35 14.24 -7.58
C ALA A 255 1.02 13.32 -6.39
N PHE A 256 0.27 12.24 -6.62
CA PHE A 256 -0.03 11.23 -5.61
C PHE A 256 1.25 10.58 -5.06
N GLU A 257 2.16 10.16 -5.94
CA GLU A 257 3.41 9.53 -5.54
C GLU A 257 4.37 10.50 -4.85
N ARG A 258 4.41 11.77 -5.28
CA ARG A 258 5.16 12.83 -4.57
C ARG A 258 4.71 12.98 -3.11
N ALA A 259 3.40 12.94 -2.87
CA ALA A 259 2.85 12.99 -1.51
C ALA A 259 3.32 11.81 -0.65
N LEU A 260 3.38 10.60 -1.23
CA LEU A 260 3.86 9.41 -0.52
C LEU A 260 5.37 9.42 -0.26
N ILE A 261 6.18 9.96 -1.19
CA ILE A 261 7.62 10.14 -0.98
C ILE A 261 7.88 11.18 0.12
N LYS A 262 7.09 12.26 0.19
CA LYS A 262 7.15 13.23 1.31
C LYS A 262 6.74 12.56 2.64
N ALA A 263 5.69 11.75 2.62
CA ALA A 263 5.28 10.97 3.80
C ALA A 263 6.38 10.02 4.26
N TYR A 264 7.06 9.34 3.34
CA TYR A 264 8.21 8.51 3.67
C TYR A 264 9.29 9.33 4.39
N LYS A 265 9.69 10.47 3.83
CA LYS A 265 10.66 11.36 4.50
C LYS A 265 10.18 11.73 5.90
N PHE A 266 8.92 12.11 6.06
CA PHE A 266 8.35 12.46 7.35
C PHE A 266 8.48 11.32 8.36
N THR A 267 8.21 10.08 7.96
CA THR A 267 8.32 8.90 8.84
C THR A 267 9.75 8.66 9.33
N GLN A 268 10.77 9.03 8.54
CA GLN A 268 12.18 8.90 8.93
C GLN A 268 12.60 9.95 9.95
N GLU A 269 11.93 11.09 9.99
CA GLU A 269 12.27 12.23 10.83
C GLU A 269 11.37 12.41 12.04
N ASN A 270 10.15 11.79 12.06
CA ASN A 270 9.08 12.10 13.01
C ASN A 270 8.38 10.83 13.57
N GLU A 271 9.14 9.94 14.22
CA GLU A 271 8.65 8.65 14.74
C GLU A 271 7.37 8.79 15.59
N GLU A 272 7.37 9.66 16.60
CA GLU A 272 6.25 9.82 17.53
C GLU A 272 4.95 10.31 16.86
N GLN A 273 5.08 11.18 15.85
CA GLN A 273 3.91 11.65 15.11
C GLN A 273 3.42 10.58 14.14
N THR A 274 4.32 9.90 13.44
CA THR A 274 4.00 8.76 12.57
C THR A 274 3.17 7.70 13.29
N ILE A 275 3.55 7.35 14.54
CA ILE A 275 2.78 6.38 15.34
C ILE A 275 1.37 6.87 15.61
N LYS A 276 1.19 8.16 15.92
CA LYS A 276 -0.13 8.75 16.14
C LYS A 276 -0.99 8.75 14.89
N ASP A 277 -0.40 9.07 13.73
CA ASP A 277 -1.10 9.08 12.44
C ASP A 277 -1.55 7.67 12.05
N VAL A 278 -0.68 6.67 12.22
CA VAL A 278 -1.03 5.26 12.01
C VAL A 278 -2.16 4.82 12.95
N LYS A 279 -2.13 5.26 14.20
CA LYS A 279 -3.14 4.90 15.21
C LYS A 279 -4.54 5.41 14.88
N VAL A 280 -4.68 6.47 14.08
CA VAL A 280 -5.99 6.94 13.59
C VAL A 280 -6.72 5.85 12.81
N TYR A 281 -5.96 5.01 12.09
CA TYR A 281 -6.48 3.97 11.18
C TYR A 281 -6.39 2.56 11.76
N ILE A 282 -5.49 2.33 12.73
CA ILE A 282 -5.23 1.02 13.33
C ILE A 282 -5.36 1.14 14.86
N ASP A 283 -6.48 0.64 15.39
CA ASP A 283 -6.77 0.75 16.84
C ASP A 283 -6.05 -0.32 17.65
N ILE A 284 -4.74 -0.14 17.85
CA ILE A 284 -3.89 -0.98 18.70
C ILE A 284 -2.98 -0.10 19.59
N ASN A 285 -2.27 -0.75 20.54
CA ASN A 285 -1.29 -0.07 21.37
C ASN A 285 -0.16 0.54 20.52
N GLU A 286 0.26 1.75 20.85
CA GLU A 286 1.34 2.48 20.18
C GLU A 286 2.68 1.73 20.22
N ASP A 287 2.96 0.99 21.30
CA ASP A 287 4.16 0.17 21.40
C ASP A 287 4.22 -0.93 20.34
N TYR A 288 3.07 -1.53 19.98
CA TYR A 288 3.00 -2.52 18.90
C TYR A 288 3.19 -1.87 17.52
N ILE A 289 2.61 -0.67 17.31
CA ILE A 289 2.86 0.10 16.08
C ILE A 289 4.36 0.41 15.97
N ARG A 290 4.98 0.87 17.05
CA ARG A 290 6.41 1.17 17.12
C ARG A 290 7.27 -0.04 16.78
N THR A 291 6.97 -1.18 17.39
CA THR A 291 7.69 -2.45 17.15
C THR A 291 7.61 -2.85 15.69
N GLU A 292 6.41 -2.78 15.08
CA GLU A 292 6.21 -3.22 13.69
C GLU A 292 6.78 -2.23 12.65
N VAL A 293 6.77 -0.93 12.94
CA VAL A 293 7.23 0.10 12.00
C VAL A 293 8.73 0.36 12.11
N TYR A 294 9.26 0.37 13.35
CA TYR A 294 10.65 0.77 13.62
C TYR A 294 11.51 -0.36 14.22
N GLY A 295 10.93 -1.52 14.52
CA GLY A 295 11.64 -2.68 15.07
C GLY A 295 12.43 -3.51 14.06
N GLY A 296 12.40 -3.16 12.77
CA GLY A 296 13.15 -3.86 11.71
C GLY A 296 12.44 -5.08 11.13
N TYR A 297 11.18 -5.33 11.49
CA TYR A 297 10.42 -6.48 10.99
C TYR A 297 9.76 -6.25 9.63
N GLY A 298 9.51 -5.00 9.30
CA GLY A 298 9.01 -4.55 8.00
C GLY A 298 9.68 -3.23 7.62
N THR A 299 9.81 -2.97 6.33
CA THR A 299 10.37 -1.72 5.80
C THR A 299 9.34 -1.06 4.91
N SER A 300 8.79 0.07 5.35
CA SER A 300 7.90 0.87 4.51
C SER A 300 8.72 1.75 3.60
N VAL A 301 8.54 1.59 2.28
CA VAL A 301 9.26 2.35 1.25
C VAL A 301 8.36 2.55 0.03
N PRO A 302 8.31 3.77 -0.56
CA PRO A 302 7.46 4.05 -1.73
C PRO A 302 8.01 3.46 -3.03
N ASP A 303 9.26 2.98 -3.04
CA ASP A 303 9.91 2.34 -4.18
C ASP A 303 9.13 1.10 -4.64
N PRO A 304 8.83 0.97 -5.93
CA PRO A 304 8.06 -0.17 -6.45
C PRO A 304 8.76 -1.53 -6.31
N ASP A 305 10.09 -1.60 -6.21
CA ASP A 305 10.89 -2.83 -6.11
C ASP A 305 10.45 -3.89 -7.12
N LYS A 306 10.73 -3.62 -8.39
CA LYS A 306 10.33 -4.49 -9.49
C LYS A 306 11.03 -5.84 -9.44
N LYS A 307 12.34 -5.86 -9.17
CA LYS A 307 13.11 -7.12 -9.08
C LYS A 307 12.56 -8.07 -8.03
N GLY A 308 12.27 -7.57 -6.83
CA GLY A 308 11.70 -8.38 -5.76
C GLY A 308 10.31 -8.90 -6.12
N THR A 309 9.48 -8.07 -6.74
CA THR A 309 8.12 -8.48 -7.15
C THR A 309 8.14 -9.53 -8.26
N VAL A 310 9.06 -9.42 -9.24
CA VAL A 310 9.26 -10.45 -10.27
C VAL A 310 9.71 -11.77 -9.64
N ALA A 311 10.68 -11.73 -8.71
CA ALA A 311 11.16 -12.91 -8.01
C ALA A 311 10.04 -13.60 -7.19
N LEU A 312 9.19 -12.82 -6.52
CA LEU A 312 8.02 -13.35 -5.82
C LEU A 312 7.03 -14.00 -6.81
N LYS A 313 6.74 -13.33 -7.92
CA LYS A 313 5.87 -13.89 -8.98
C LYS A 313 6.40 -15.22 -9.48
N ASP A 314 7.70 -15.35 -9.76
CA ASP A 314 8.30 -16.59 -10.21
C ASP A 314 8.18 -17.71 -9.15
N SER A 315 8.39 -17.38 -7.88
CA SER A 315 8.26 -18.33 -6.77
C SER A 315 6.82 -18.87 -6.62
N ILE A 316 5.80 -18.02 -6.74
CA ILE A 316 4.40 -18.46 -6.60
C ILE A 316 3.89 -19.17 -7.86
N VAL A 317 4.46 -18.90 -9.03
CA VAL A 317 4.22 -19.68 -10.25
C VAL A 317 4.81 -21.08 -10.10
N GLU A 318 6.04 -21.21 -9.56
CA GLU A 318 6.68 -22.52 -9.30
C GLU A 318 5.89 -23.36 -8.28
N LEU A 319 5.25 -22.72 -7.30
CA LEU A 319 4.33 -23.38 -6.37
C LEU A 319 3.01 -23.83 -7.03
N GLY A 320 2.73 -23.40 -8.25
CA GLY A 320 1.43 -23.62 -8.90
C GLY A 320 0.30 -22.76 -8.31
N TYR A 321 0.66 -21.70 -7.60
CA TYR A 321 -0.28 -20.80 -6.96
C TYR A 321 -1.01 -19.91 -7.97
N THR A 322 -0.31 -19.53 -9.03
CA THR A 322 -0.85 -18.76 -10.15
C THR A 322 -0.21 -19.19 -11.48
N ALA A 323 -0.82 -18.83 -12.61
CA ALA A 323 -0.27 -19.04 -13.94
C ALA A 323 0.83 -18.02 -14.24
N ASP A 324 1.82 -18.40 -15.07
CA ASP A 324 2.83 -17.48 -15.57
C ASP A 324 2.26 -16.47 -16.57
N TYR A 325 2.77 -15.24 -16.54
CA TYR A 325 2.36 -14.15 -17.43
C TYR A 325 3.46 -13.08 -17.50
N ASP A 326 3.36 -12.18 -18.48
CA ASP A 326 4.24 -11.03 -18.65
C ASP A 326 3.88 -9.93 -17.66
N ILE A 327 4.55 -9.91 -16.50
CA ILE A 327 4.36 -8.90 -15.46
C ILE A 327 4.89 -7.51 -15.88
N ASP A 328 5.89 -7.44 -16.78
CA ASP A 328 6.50 -6.18 -17.20
C ASP A 328 5.50 -5.24 -17.87
N SER A 329 4.52 -5.79 -18.58
CA SER A 329 3.45 -5.02 -19.22
C SER A 329 2.46 -4.41 -18.22
N LEU A 330 2.45 -4.88 -16.97
CA LEU A 330 1.57 -4.47 -15.88
C LEU A 330 2.37 -3.87 -14.69
N TYR A 331 3.54 -3.31 -15.00
CA TYR A 331 4.41 -2.62 -14.05
C TYR A 331 4.83 -1.26 -14.62
N ASN A 332 4.71 -0.18 -13.83
CA ASN A 332 5.06 1.16 -14.29
C ASN A 332 5.87 1.91 -13.23
N THR A 333 7.18 1.71 -13.25
CA THR A 333 8.11 2.38 -12.33
C THR A 333 8.34 3.85 -12.63
N SER A 334 7.95 4.32 -13.84
CA SER A 334 8.16 5.72 -14.23
C SER A 334 7.36 6.73 -13.41
N VAL A 335 6.23 6.32 -12.80
CA VAL A 335 5.46 7.20 -11.91
C VAL A 335 6.31 7.57 -10.69
N TYR A 336 6.85 6.57 -10.01
CA TYR A 336 7.76 6.78 -8.88
C TYR A 336 9.03 7.55 -9.28
N GLN A 337 9.69 7.12 -10.36
CA GLN A 337 10.91 7.75 -10.85
C GLN A 337 10.73 9.24 -11.14
N ASN A 338 9.65 9.61 -11.83
CA ASN A 338 9.36 11.01 -12.15
C ASN A 338 9.04 11.83 -10.90
N ALA A 339 8.27 11.27 -9.96
CA ALA A 339 7.94 11.91 -8.69
C ALA A 339 9.21 12.19 -7.86
N LEU A 340 10.07 11.17 -7.70
CA LEU A 340 11.31 11.29 -6.96
C LEU A 340 12.28 12.28 -7.64
N ALA A 341 12.43 12.21 -8.97
CA ALA A 341 13.28 13.13 -9.72
C ALA A 341 12.86 14.59 -9.52
N SER A 342 11.55 14.87 -9.57
CA SER A 342 11.06 16.23 -9.33
C SER A 342 11.31 16.73 -7.89
N LEU A 343 11.19 15.86 -6.89
CA LEU A 343 11.51 16.21 -5.50
C LEU A 343 13.03 16.43 -5.29
N LEU A 344 13.88 15.68 -6.01
CA LEU A 344 15.33 15.90 -6.02
C LEU A 344 15.72 17.19 -6.74
N GLU A 345 15.01 17.62 -7.80
CA GLU A 345 15.22 18.92 -8.43
C GLU A 345 14.90 20.07 -7.47
N GLU A 346 13.83 19.95 -6.68
CA GLU A 346 13.44 20.91 -5.65
C GLU A 346 14.41 20.91 -4.45
N ASN A 347 14.94 19.74 -4.09
CA ASN A 347 15.76 19.51 -2.89
C ASN A 347 17.01 18.67 -3.24
N PRO A 348 17.98 19.21 -3.99
CA PRO A 348 19.06 18.41 -4.58
C PRO A 348 20.05 17.85 -3.55
N ASP A 349 20.04 18.36 -2.32
CA ASP A 349 20.93 17.91 -1.25
C ASP A 349 20.24 17.07 -0.17
N ASP A 350 18.95 16.75 -0.33
CA ASP A 350 18.20 15.93 0.62
C ASP A 350 18.75 14.49 0.68
N PRO A 351 19.25 14.03 1.84
CA PRO A 351 19.87 12.72 1.95
C PRO A 351 18.86 11.57 1.85
N ILE A 352 17.59 11.81 2.22
CA ILE A 352 16.53 10.77 2.18
C ILE A 352 16.12 10.54 0.74
N TYR A 353 15.91 11.59 -0.04
CA TYR A 353 15.58 11.44 -1.47
C TYR A 353 16.74 10.84 -2.27
N LYS A 354 18.01 11.17 -1.94
CA LYS A 354 19.19 10.51 -2.52
C LYS A 354 19.23 9.02 -2.18
N GLY A 355 18.93 8.67 -0.92
CA GLY A 355 18.85 7.27 -0.50
C GLY A 355 17.74 6.50 -1.22
N LEU A 356 16.60 7.12 -1.49
CA LEU A 356 15.52 6.54 -2.31
C LEU A 356 15.95 6.32 -3.76
N GLN A 357 16.75 7.24 -4.35
CA GLN A 357 17.29 7.06 -5.70
C GLN A 357 18.28 5.89 -5.76
N GLU A 358 19.17 5.78 -4.78
CA GLU A 358 20.13 4.67 -4.68
C GLU A 358 19.39 3.32 -4.52
N HIS A 359 18.31 3.31 -3.74
CA HIS A 359 17.46 2.14 -3.57
C HIS A 359 16.79 1.75 -4.90
N PHE A 360 16.17 2.72 -5.57
CA PHE A 360 15.53 2.50 -6.87
C PHE A 360 16.50 1.94 -7.91
N ASP A 361 17.70 2.50 -8.03
CA ASP A 361 18.72 2.04 -8.96
C ASP A 361 19.16 0.58 -8.69
N GLN A 362 19.02 0.11 -7.45
CA GLN A 362 19.34 -1.26 -7.05
C GLN A 362 18.22 -2.25 -7.39
N TYR A 363 16.95 -1.86 -7.23
CA TYR A 363 15.79 -2.76 -7.25
C TYR A 363 14.90 -2.63 -8.51
N GLU A 364 15.23 -1.75 -9.45
CA GLU A 364 14.57 -1.61 -10.77
C GLU A 364 14.87 -2.77 -11.76
#